data_1ae4f6fe2be65d364f1036682210bb08
#
_entry.id   1ae4f6fe2be65d364f1036682210bb08
#
_cell.length_a   1.000
_cell.length_b   1.000
_cell.length_c   1.000
_cell.angle_alpha   90.00
_cell.angle_beta   90.00
_cell.angle_gamma   90.00
#
_symmetry.space_group_name_H-M   'P 1'
#
loop_
_entity.id
_entity.type
_entity.pdbx_description
1 polymer ?
#
loop_
_entity_poly.entity_id
_entity_poly.type
_entity_poly.pdbx_seq_one_letter_code
_entity_poly.pdbx_strand_id
1 'polypeptide(L)'
;MKMKDMVESFNHAINGIVDAARTERNMRIHIFAAMLILIACFFFDISKLEFLALAITITMVISAELVNTAIEAVVDLNTNYYHPLSKIAKNTAAGAVLVTAINALIVGYIVFWDKLSLFSFEVIHKFKNSEPYMIFIAVVIVV
;
A
#
# COMPACT_ATOMS: atom_id res chain seq x y z
N MET A 1 31.71 -13.46 -7.76
CA MET A 1 30.82 -12.36 -8.19
C MET A 1 31.59 -11.07 -7.94
N LYS A 2 31.88 -10.28 -8.96
CA LYS A 2 32.64 -9.02 -8.80
C LYS A 2 31.70 -7.94 -8.23
N MET A 3 32.22 -7.02 -7.41
CA MET A 3 31.42 -5.92 -6.83
C MET A 3 30.63 -5.13 -7.90
N LYS A 4 31.18 -5.01 -9.11
CA LYS A 4 30.54 -4.34 -10.24
C LYS A 4 29.27 -5.07 -10.69
N ASP A 5 29.27 -6.38 -10.74
CA ASP A 5 28.11 -7.21 -11.14
C ASP A 5 26.97 -7.09 -10.11
N MET A 6 27.32 -6.91 -8.83
CA MET A 6 26.36 -6.74 -7.76
C MET A 6 25.67 -5.35 -7.84
N VAL A 7 26.44 -4.29 -8.08
CA VAL A 7 25.88 -2.94 -8.27
C VAL A 7 24.96 -2.89 -9.49
N GLU A 8 25.36 -3.53 -10.58
CA GLU A 8 24.54 -3.62 -11.80
C GLU A 8 23.21 -4.36 -11.53
N SER A 9 23.25 -5.47 -10.78
CA SER A 9 22.03 -6.21 -10.39
C SER A 9 21.08 -5.36 -9.52
N PHE A 10 21.61 -4.59 -8.56
CA PHE A 10 20.80 -3.66 -7.78
C PHE A 10 20.16 -2.56 -8.65
N ASN A 11 20.91 -2.01 -9.60
CA ASN A 11 20.37 -1.01 -10.52
C ASN A 11 19.23 -1.59 -11.37
N HIS A 12 19.35 -2.81 -11.87
CA HIS A 12 18.26 -3.47 -12.61
C HIS A 12 17.04 -3.69 -11.74
N ALA A 13 17.20 -4.12 -10.48
CA ALA A 13 16.09 -4.30 -9.56
C ALA A 13 15.37 -2.97 -9.25
N ILE A 14 16.12 -1.90 -8.98
CA ILE A 14 15.55 -0.57 -8.74
C ILE A 14 14.80 -0.07 -9.98
N ASN A 15 15.39 -0.21 -11.17
CA ASN A 15 14.73 0.19 -12.42
C ASN A 15 13.41 -0.56 -12.62
N GLY A 16 13.36 -1.87 -12.34
CA GLY A 16 12.13 -2.66 -12.43
C GLY A 16 11.02 -2.13 -11.50
N ILE A 17 11.36 -1.76 -10.26
CA ILE A 17 10.40 -1.15 -9.32
C ILE A 17 9.92 0.21 -9.84
N VAL A 18 10.83 1.05 -10.33
CA VAL A 18 10.50 2.38 -10.86
C VAL A 18 9.63 2.28 -12.10
N ASP A 19 9.93 1.35 -13.00
CA ASP A 19 9.16 1.14 -14.22
C ASP A 19 7.75 0.66 -13.89
N ALA A 20 7.58 -0.31 -12.99
CA ALA A 20 6.27 -0.74 -12.52
C ALA A 20 5.48 0.42 -11.88
N ALA A 21 6.12 1.27 -11.07
CA ALA A 21 5.47 2.44 -10.47
C ALA A 21 5.04 3.48 -11.52
N ARG A 22 5.75 3.59 -12.65
CA ARG A 22 5.43 4.52 -13.74
C ARG A 22 4.34 4.00 -14.66
N THR A 23 4.38 2.73 -15.00
CA THR A 23 3.45 2.12 -15.97
C THR A 23 2.15 1.67 -15.34
N GLU A 24 2.22 1.06 -14.14
CA GLU A 24 1.07 0.42 -13.52
C GLU A 24 0.27 1.35 -12.60
N ARG A 25 -1.03 1.47 -12.87
CA ARG A 25 -1.94 2.25 -12.03
C ARG A 25 -2.08 1.63 -10.63
N ASN A 26 -2.20 0.33 -10.57
CA ASN A 26 -2.38 -0.39 -9.30
C ASN A 26 -1.15 -0.25 -8.40
N MET A 27 0.06 -0.34 -8.95
CA MET A 27 1.30 -0.09 -8.21
C MET A 27 1.28 1.29 -7.54
N ARG A 28 0.87 2.34 -8.27
CA ARG A 28 0.76 3.70 -7.69
C ARG A 28 -0.24 3.77 -6.55
N ILE A 29 -1.38 3.09 -6.67
CA ILE A 29 -2.39 3.02 -5.60
C ILE A 29 -1.81 2.33 -4.37
N HIS A 30 -1.13 1.20 -4.53
CA HIS A 30 -0.53 0.45 -3.43
C HIS A 30 0.59 1.24 -2.75
N ILE A 31 1.47 1.91 -3.50
CA ILE A 31 2.51 2.79 -2.95
C ILE A 31 1.87 3.94 -2.16
N PHE A 32 0.83 4.59 -2.70
CA PHE A 32 0.14 5.68 -2.01
C PHE A 32 -0.52 5.19 -0.72
N ALA A 33 -1.21 4.05 -0.74
CA ALA A 33 -1.79 3.44 0.44
C ALA A 33 -0.72 3.10 1.50
N ALA A 34 0.41 2.53 1.08
CA ALA A 34 1.53 2.23 1.95
C ALA A 34 2.09 3.51 2.62
N MET A 35 2.25 4.60 1.86
CA MET A 35 2.68 5.88 2.42
C MET A 35 1.69 6.41 3.45
N LEU A 36 0.38 6.34 3.20
CA LEU A 36 -0.64 6.75 4.17
C LEU A 36 -0.56 5.93 5.46
N ILE A 37 -0.41 4.62 5.37
CA ILE A 37 -0.25 3.73 6.54
C ILE A 37 1.02 4.09 7.33
N LEU A 38 2.15 4.30 6.66
CA LEU A 38 3.41 4.67 7.31
C LEU A 38 3.30 6.05 8.00
N ILE A 39 2.62 7.00 7.37
CA ILE A 39 2.33 8.31 7.98
C ILE A 39 1.42 8.12 9.22
N ALA A 40 0.37 7.29 9.11
CA ALA A 40 -0.51 7.01 10.24
C ALA A 40 0.24 6.41 11.43
N CYS A 41 1.27 5.58 11.20
CA CYS A 41 2.09 5.03 12.27
C CYS A 41 2.81 6.09 13.13
N PHE A 42 3.01 7.33 12.63
CA PHE A 42 3.57 8.43 13.43
C PHE A 42 2.54 9.10 14.33
N PHE A 43 1.25 9.02 13.99
CA PHE A 43 0.18 9.66 14.75
C PHE A 43 -0.47 8.74 15.78
N PHE A 44 -0.32 7.43 15.60
CA PHE A 44 -0.87 6.42 16.50
C PHE A 44 0.26 5.69 17.24
N ASP A 45 0.01 5.30 18.47
CA ASP A 45 0.94 4.50 19.27
C ASP A 45 0.95 3.06 18.75
N ILE A 46 1.85 2.79 17.80
CA ILE A 46 2.00 1.51 17.11
C ILE A 46 3.11 0.70 17.80
N SER A 47 2.76 -0.47 18.32
CA SER A 47 3.73 -1.41 18.89
C SER A 47 4.67 -1.97 17.82
N LYS A 48 5.83 -2.49 18.24
CA LYS A 48 6.81 -3.10 17.32
C LYS A 48 6.22 -4.27 16.53
N LEU A 49 5.34 -5.07 17.13
CA LEU A 49 4.70 -6.21 16.47
C LEU A 49 3.66 -5.74 15.43
N GLU A 50 2.87 -4.74 15.75
CA GLU A 50 1.92 -4.14 14.81
C GLU A 50 2.65 -3.52 13.61
N PHE A 51 3.74 -2.78 13.87
CA PHE A 51 4.57 -2.22 12.81
C PHE A 51 5.17 -3.32 11.92
N LEU A 52 5.69 -4.40 12.51
CA LEU A 52 6.22 -5.55 11.76
C LEU A 52 5.13 -6.19 10.89
N ALA A 53 3.93 -6.40 11.43
CA ALA A 53 2.80 -6.95 10.68
C ALA A 53 2.43 -6.06 9.48
N LEU A 54 2.35 -4.74 9.69
CA LEU A 54 2.09 -3.77 8.61
C LEU A 54 3.21 -3.77 7.55
N ALA A 55 4.47 -3.79 7.97
CA ALA A 55 5.61 -3.81 7.06
C ALA A 55 5.63 -5.07 6.18
N ILE A 56 5.42 -6.25 6.78
CA ILE A 56 5.31 -7.52 6.03
C ILE A 56 4.15 -7.44 5.04
N THR A 57 2.99 -6.97 5.48
CA THR A 57 1.79 -6.89 4.66
C THR A 57 1.97 -5.94 3.46
N ILE A 58 2.55 -4.75 3.68
CA ILE A 58 2.89 -3.80 2.60
C ILE A 58 3.85 -4.45 1.61
N THR A 59 4.91 -5.10 2.10
CA THR A 59 5.89 -5.78 1.25
C THR A 59 5.24 -6.88 0.42
N MET A 60 4.32 -7.66 0.99
CA MET A 60 3.61 -8.71 0.25
C MET A 60 2.77 -8.14 -0.90
N VAL A 61 2.02 -7.05 -0.67
CA VAL A 61 1.21 -6.41 -1.72
C VAL A 61 2.09 -5.87 -2.84
N ILE A 62 3.13 -5.12 -2.52
CA ILE A 62 4.06 -4.56 -3.51
C ILE A 62 4.76 -5.67 -4.30
N SER A 63 5.22 -6.74 -3.63
CA SER A 63 5.85 -7.87 -4.30
C SER A 63 4.89 -8.62 -5.22
N ALA A 64 3.64 -8.83 -4.81
CA ALA A 64 2.62 -9.46 -5.64
C ALA A 64 2.34 -8.63 -6.90
N GLU A 65 2.26 -7.30 -6.78
CA GLU A 65 2.05 -6.40 -7.92
C GLU A 65 3.24 -6.40 -8.89
N LEU A 66 4.49 -6.44 -8.39
CA LEU A 66 5.68 -6.56 -9.23
C LEU A 66 5.67 -7.88 -10.04
N VAL A 67 5.28 -8.98 -9.39
CA VAL A 67 5.15 -10.28 -10.08
C VAL A 67 4.01 -10.25 -11.10
N ASN A 68 2.87 -9.64 -10.77
CA ASN A 68 1.76 -9.45 -11.71
C ASN A 68 2.22 -8.68 -12.95
N THR A 69 2.88 -7.54 -12.76
CA THR A 69 3.43 -6.72 -13.86
C THR A 69 4.39 -7.53 -14.75
N ALA A 70 5.26 -8.33 -14.14
CA ALA A 70 6.19 -9.18 -14.90
C ALA A 70 5.46 -10.26 -15.72
N ILE A 71 4.43 -10.90 -15.15
CA ILE A 71 3.62 -11.90 -15.84
C ILE A 71 2.87 -11.26 -17.01
N GLU A 72 2.26 -10.10 -16.81
CA GLU A 72 1.57 -9.37 -17.87
C GLU A 72 2.51 -9.04 -19.03
N ALA A 73 3.70 -8.51 -18.72
CA ALA A 73 4.71 -8.19 -19.73
C ALA A 73 5.15 -9.42 -20.53
N VAL A 74 5.41 -10.56 -19.88
CA VAL A 74 5.79 -11.82 -20.55
C VAL A 74 4.66 -12.36 -21.43
N VAL A 75 3.43 -12.29 -20.95
CA VAL A 75 2.25 -12.75 -21.72
C VAL A 75 2.08 -11.85 -22.95
N ASP A 76 2.19 -10.52 -22.81
CA ASP A 76 2.00 -9.59 -23.92
C ASP A 76 3.11 -9.67 -24.97
N LEU A 77 4.33 -10.01 -24.59
CA LEU A 77 5.41 -10.29 -25.54
C LEU A 77 5.15 -11.51 -26.42
N ASN A 78 4.45 -12.52 -25.90
CA ASN A 78 4.29 -13.80 -26.56
C ASN A 78 2.97 -13.96 -27.33
N THR A 79 2.02 -13.01 -27.19
CA THR A 79 0.68 -13.17 -27.77
C THR A 79 0.26 -11.95 -28.56
N ASN A 80 0.31 -12.08 -29.90
CA ASN A 80 -0.30 -11.12 -30.83
C ASN A 80 -1.79 -11.41 -31.08
N TYR A 81 -2.35 -12.45 -30.46
CA TYR A 81 -3.75 -12.86 -30.60
C TYR A 81 -4.25 -13.45 -29.27
N TYR A 82 -5.57 -13.46 -29.12
CA TYR A 82 -6.21 -14.00 -27.92
C TYR A 82 -5.91 -15.50 -27.74
N HIS A 83 -5.33 -15.86 -26.61
CA HIS A 83 -5.09 -17.23 -26.20
C HIS A 83 -5.71 -17.50 -24.81
N PRO A 84 -6.51 -18.55 -24.63
CA PRO A 84 -7.17 -18.83 -23.35
C PRO A 84 -6.21 -18.94 -22.16
N LEU A 85 -5.05 -19.57 -22.35
CA LEU A 85 -4.03 -19.71 -21.29
C LEU A 85 -3.41 -18.36 -20.89
N SER A 86 -3.25 -17.43 -21.84
CA SER A 86 -2.78 -16.08 -21.55
C SER A 86 -3.74 -15.33 -20.63
N LYS A 87 -5.04 -15.47 -20.88
CA LYS A 87 -6.07 -14.91 -19.98
C LYS A 87 -6.03 -15.54 -18.59
N ILE A 88 -5.87 -16.86 -18.51
CA ILE A 88 -5.75 -17.55 -17.22
C ILE A 88 -4.53 -17.05 -16.45
N ALA A 89 -3.36 -16.94 -17.09
CA ALA A 89 -2.13 -16.49 -16.47
C ALA A 89 -2.29 -15.07 -15.88
N LYS A 90 -2.80 -14.12 -16.67
CA LYS A 90 -3.06 -12.74 -16.21
C LYS A 90 -4.06 -12.68 -15.06
N ASN A 91 -5.19 -13.40 -15.19
CA ASN A 91 -6.21 -13.42 -14.13
C ASN A 91 -5.67 -14.02 -12.82
N THR A 92 -4.84 -15.07 -12.91
CA THR A 92 -4.24 -15.71 -11.73
C THR A 92 -3.25 -14.79 -11.03
N ALA A 93 -2.43 -14.09 -11.81
CA ALA A 93 -1.49 -13.11 -11.27
C ALA A 93 -2.21 -11.95 -10.58
N ALA A 94 -3.23 -11.38 -11.23
CA ALA A 94 -4.09 -10.36 -10.62
C ALA A 94 -4.82 -10.87 -9.37
N GLY A 95 -5.23 -12.15 -9.36
CA GLY A 95 -5.83 -12.82 -8.21
C GLY A 95 -4.88 -12.84 -6.99
N ALA A 96 -3.59 -13.07 -7.20
CA ALA A 96 -2.60 -13.04 -6.13
C ALA A 96 -2.50 -11.63 -5.50
N VAL A 97 -2.51 -10.57 -6.32
CA VAL A 97 -2.56 -9.19 -5.84
C VAL A 97 -3.82 -8.94 -5.01
N LEU A 98 -4.98 -9.39 -5.51
CA LEU A 98 -6.25 -9.21 -4.80
C LEU A 98 -6.23 -9.88 -3.42
N VAL A 99 -5.70 -11.10 -3.31
CA VAL A 99 -5.60 -11.83 -2.03
C VAL A 99 -4.71 -11.07 -1.04
N THR A 100 -3.55 -10.58 -1.49
CA THR A 100 -2.65 -9.80 -0.62
C THR A 100 -3.25 -8.46 -0.22
N ALA A 101 -3.99 -7.80 -1.11
CA ALA A 101 -4.68 -6.54 -0.81
C ALA A 101 -5.82 -6.74 0.21
N ILE A 102 -6.60 -7.82 0.10
CA ILE A 102 -7.62 -8.17 1.12
C ILE A 102 -6.95 -8.42 2.47
N ASN A 103 -5.85 -9.18 2.50
CA ASN A 103 -5.09 -9.38 3.74
C ASN A 103 -4.59 -8.05 4.32
N ALA A 104 -4.14 -7.10 3.48
CA ALA A 104 -3.71 -5.79 3.93
C ALA A 104 -4.85 -4.99 4.59
N LEU A 105 -6.05 -5.06 4.04
CA LEU A 105 -7.24 -4.44 4.65
C LEU A 105 -7.57 -5.05 6.03
N ILE A 106 -7.48 -6.38 6.15
CA ILE A 106 -7.73 -7.08 7.42
C ILE A 106 -6.69 -6.68 8.48
N VAL A 107 -5.40 -6.70 8.13
CA VAL A 107 -4.33 -6.33 9.06
C VAL A 107 -4.45 -4.85 9.44
N GLY A 108 -4.70 -3.96 8.48
CA GLY A 108 -4.92 -2.55 8.74
C GLY A 108 -6.12 -2.32 9.67
N TYR A 109 -7.22 -3.01 9.45
CA TYR A 109 -8.39 -2.96 10.32
C TYR A 109 -8.06 -3.39 11.76
N ILE A 110 -7.40 -4.53 11.93
CA ILE A 110 -7.01 -5.05 13.26
C ILE A 110 -6.10 -4.06 13.99
N VAL A 111 -5.12 -3.48 13.30
CA VAL A 111 -4.15 -2.57 13.92
C VAL A 111 -4.75 -1.21 14.27
N PHE A 112 -5.60 -0.66 13.42
CA PHE A 112 -6.06 0.73 13.58
C PHE A 112 -7.44 0.87 14.21
N TRP A 113 -8.26 -0.18 14.29
CA TRP A 113 -9.64 -0.09 14.77
C TRP A 113 -9.76 0.54 16.17
N ASP A 114 -9.06 -0.01 17.15
CA ASP A 114 -9.13 0.49 18.53
C ASP A 114 -8.53 1.90 18.64
N LYS A 115 -7.47 2.16 17.91
CA LYS A 115 -6.78 3.45 17.91
C LYS A 115 -7.65 4.57 17.32
N LEU A 116 -8.35 4.30 16.22
CA LEU A 116 -9.28 5.23 15.59
C LEU A 116 -10.52 5.48 16.47
N SER A 117 -11.01 4.45 17.15
CA SER A 117 -12.17 4.59 18.05
C SER A 117 -11.83 5.47 19.25
N LEU A 118 -10.67 5.28 19.87
CA LEU A 118 -10.17 6.13 20.96
C LEU A 118 -9.93 7.58 20.50
N PHE A 119 -9.27 7.76 19.37
CA PHE A 119 -9.03 9.09 18.79
C PHE A 119 -10.33 9.82 18.49
N SER A 120 -11.32 9.17 17.89
CA SER A 120 -12.62 9.77 17.62
C SER A 120 -13.37 10.16 18.91
N PHE A 121 -13.28 9.33 19.95
CA PHE A 121 -13.88 9.63 21.24
C PHE A 121 -13.23 10.85 21.91
N GLU A 122 -11.90 10.93 21.91
CA GLU A 122 -11.18 12.10 22.47
C GLU A 122 -11.49 13.38 21.70
N VAL A 123 -11.53 13.34 20.37
CA VAL A 123 -11.88 14.49 19.54
C VAL A 123 -13.30 14.93 19.83
N ILE A 124 -14.30 14.03 19.84
CA ILE A 124 -15.70 14.36 20.14
C ILE A 124 -15.84 14.94 21.55
N HIS A 125 -15.17 14.35 22.54
CA HIS A 125 -15.20 14.83 23.91
C HIS A 125 -14.59 16.22 24.04
N LYS A 126 -13.48 16.49 23.35
CA LYS A 126 -12.81 17.79 23.31
C LYS A 126 -13.69 18.85 22.66
N PHE A 127 -14.36 18.53 21.53
CA PHE A 127 -15.31 19.43 20.87
C PHE A 127 -16.55 19.71 21.74
N LYS A 128 -17.10 18.67 22.39
CA LYS A 128 -18.27 18.81 23.25
C LYS A 128 -18.01 19.70 24.48
N ASN A 129 -16.77 19.68 24.99
CA ASN A 129 -16.37 20.44 26.19
C ASN A 129 -15.64 21.75 25.84
N SER A 130 -15.40 22.04 24.55
CA SER A 130 -14.83 23.32 24.14
C SER A 130 -15.88 24.43 24.16
N GLU A 131 -15.49 25.62 24.62
CA GLU A 131 -16.34 26.81 24.56
C GLU A 131 -16.76 27.09 23.10
N PRO A 132 -17.98 27.57 22.83
CA PRO A 132 -18.50 27.76 21.47
C PRO A 132 -17.60 28.59 20.56
N TYR A 133 -16.84 29.53 21.12
CA TYR A 133 -15.89 30.36 20.36
C TYR A 133 -14.68 29.56 19.82
N MET A 134 -14.28 28.52 20.50
CA MET A 134 -13.18 27.66 20.02
C MET A 134 -13.62 26.85 18.79
N ILE A 135 -14.87 26.42 18.73
CA ILE A 135 -15.45 25.76 17.57
C ILE A 135 -15.52 26.75 16.38
N PHE A 136 -15.91 28.00 16.65
CA PHE A 136 -15.95 29.04 15.63
C PHE A 136 -14.55 29.35 15.06
N ILE A 137 -13.54 29.45 15.91
CA ILE A 137 -12.14 29.67 15.48
C ILE A 137 -11.65 28.49 14.63
N ALA A 138 -11.92 27.25 15.04
CA ALA A 138 -11.53 26.06 14.28
C ALA A 138 -12.16 26.05 12.87
N VAL A 139 -13.44 26.43 12.76
CA VAL A 139 -14.14 26.51 11.47
C VAL A 139 -13.56 27.64 10.60
N VAL A 140 -13.24 28.80 11.17
CA VAL A 140 -12.68 29.94 10.42
C VAL A 140 -11.25 29.69 9.92
N ILE A 141 -10.46 28.86 10.62
CA ILE A 141 -9.08 28.52 10.19
C ILE A 141 -9.10 27.49 9.05
N VAL A 142 -10.16 26.65 8.94
CA VAL A 142 -10.29 25.59 7.93
C VAL A 142 -10.94 26.08 6.64
N VAL A 143 -11.61 27.22 6.66
CA VAL A 143 -12.21 27.90 5.48
C VAL A 143 -11.29 28.96 4.94
#